data_0d2c3e8dff0d6df2380b3be638dbcbdb
#
_entry.id   0d2c3e8dff0d6df2380b3be638dbcbdb
#
_cell.length_a   1.000
_cell.length_b   1.000
_cell.length_c   1.000
_cell.angle_alpha   90.00
_cell.angle_beta   90.00
_cell.angle_gamma   90.00
#
_symmetry.space_group_name_H-M   'P 1'
#
loop_
_entity.id
_entity.type
_entity.pdbx_description
1 polymer ?
#
loop_
_entity_poly.entity_id
_entity_poly.type
_entity_poly.pdbx_seq_one_letter_code
_entity_poly.pdbx_strand_id
1 'polypeptide(L)'
;LILRGRMKYYGKYRGELGSANAQQVLNKNNEAWSSFFSLLKLRREGELPPHMNRVSPPSYWKNESGRKLMLVVREDNYVVDEKNHKLILKYFNMEIDFTGRLRWLGKQGRLEIYYDEVRNAWYASIPVEVGVEKTKTGRRSKHVVRGERKSIQVKSPKGSKMASIDLGINVLASVVIDDGTWLLYKGVRAKEDYFYLQNKIGEVQSLSSKMKNIEEYEAYYELNREKRRLFK
;
A
#
# COMPACT_ATOMS: atom_id res chain seq x y z
N LEU A 1 -6.17 22.18 -18.40
CA LEU A 1 -4.81 21.58 -18.56
C LEU A 1 -4.74 20.13 -18.09
N ILE A 2 -5.29 19.80 -16.92
CA ILE A 2 -5.29 18.44 -16.34
C ILE A 2 -6.04 17.42 -17.21
N LEU A 3 -7.18 17.78 -17.77
CA LEU A 3 -7.99 16.90 -18.64
C LEU A 3 -7.27 16.55 -19.95
N ARG A 4 -6.58 17.51 -20.59
CA ARG A 4 -5.83 17.27 -21.84
C ARG A 4 -4.63 16.34 -21.62
N GLY A 5 -3.91 16.49 -20.52
CA GLY A 5 -2.82 15.56 -20.16
C GLY A 5 -3.32 14.14 -19.91
N ARG A 6 -4.45 13.99 -19.21
CA ARG A 6 -5.10 12.70 -18.98
C ARG A 6 -5.43 11.94 -20.27
N MET A 7 -6.05 12.63 -21.24
CA MET A 7 -6.41 12.06 -22.54
C MET A 7 -5.18 11.62 -23.34
N LYS A 8 -4.08 12.40 -23.30
CA LYS A 8 -2.85 12.08 -24.01
C LYS A 8 -2.22 10.78 -23.49
N TYR A 9 -2.05 10.63 -22.18
CA TYR A 9 -1.45 9.43 -21.59
C TYR A 9 -2.37 8.22 -21.71
N TYR A 10 -3.67 8.39 -21.51
CA TYR A 10 -4.62 7.32 -21.74
C TYR A 10 -4.56 6.81 -23.19
N GLY A 11 -4.59 7.70 -24.17
CA GLY A 11 -4.51 7.35 -25.59
C GLY A 11 -3.23 6.59 -25.94
N LYS A 12 -2.11 6.99 -25.32
CA LYS A 12 -0.80 6.38 -25.55
C LYS A 12 -0.73 4.92 -25.02
N TYR A 13 -1.22 4.68 -23.80
CA TYR A 13 -1.00 3.40 -23.11
C TYR A 13 -2.20 2.44 -23.10
N ARG A 14 -3.36 2.87 -23.59
CA ARG A 14 -4.54 1.99 -23.63
C ARG A 14 -4.37 0.75 -24.49
N GLY A 15 -3.55 0.82 -25.54
CA GLY A 15 -3.25 -0.30 -26.44
C GLY A 15 -2.42 -1.39 -25.74
N GLU A 16 -1.46 -0.98 -24.91
CA GLU A 16 -0.54 -1.88 -24.21
C GLU A 16 -1.16 -2.46 -22.92
N LEU A 17 -1.84 -1.62 -22.14
CA LEU A 17 -2.37 -1.99 -20.82
C LEU A 17 -3.84 -2.41 -20.84
N GLY A 18 -4.55 -2.15 -21.91
CA GLY A 18 -6.02 -2.17 -21.96
C GLY A 18 -6.65 -0.94 -21.35
N SER A 19 -7.82 -0.58 -21.84
CA SER A 19 -8.56 0.62 -21.42
C SER A 19 -8.78 0.68 -19.91
N ALA A 20 -9.19 -0.45 -19.33
CA ALA A 20 -9.51 -0.54 -17.90
C ALA A 20 -8.27 -0.36 -17.02
N ASN A 21 -7.15 -1.00 -17.34
CA ASN A 21 -5.92 -0.90 -16.57
C ASN A 21 -5.26 0.48 -16.74
N ALA A 22 -5.26 1.04 -17.95
CA ALA A 22 -4.79 2.41 -18.18
C ALA A 22 -5.56 3.43 -17.33
N GLN A 23 -6.89 3.26 -17.17
CA GLN A 23 -7.69 4.08 -16.27
C GLN A 23 -7.28 3.92 -14.80
N GLN A 24 -6.91 2.71 -14.36
CA GLN A 24 -6.47 2.49 -12.98
C GLN A 24 -5.15 3.18 -12.65
N VAL A 25 -4.21 3.25 -13.58
CA VAL A 25 -2.97 4.02 -13.42
C VAL A 25 -3.30 5.51 -13.22
N LEU A 26 -4.20 6.06 -14.03
CA LEU A 26 -4.65 7.45 -13.87
C LEU A 26 -5.41 7.68 -12.56
N ASN A 27 -6.23 6.72 -12.13
CA ASN A 27 -6.94 6.80 -10.85
C ASN A 27 -5.96 6.81 -9.68
N LYS A 28 -4.92 5.98 -9.71
CA LYS A 28 -3.87 5.98 -8.68
C LYS A 28 -3.14 7.32 -8.57
N ASN A 29 -2.87 7.97 -9.70
CA ASN A 29 -2.34 9.34 -9.70
C ASN A 29 -3.32 10.34 -9.09
N ASN A 30 -4.61 10.24 -9.40
CA ASN A 30 -5.63 11.12 -8.81
C ASN A 30 -5.77 10.91 -7.29
N GLU A 31 -5.66 9.67 -6.81
CA GLU A 31 -5.67 9.33 -5.38
C GLU A 31 -4.51 10.04 -4.65
N ALA A 32 -3.30 10.04 -5.26
CA ALA A 32 -2.15 10.75 -4.71
C ALA A 32 -2.37 12.27 -4.62
N TRP A 33 -2.93 12.88 -5.66
CA TRP A 33 -3.29 14.31 -5.66
C TRP A 33 -4.40 14.62 -4.66
N SER A 34 -5.42 13.78 -4.55
CA SER A 34 -6.50 13.94 -3.57
C SER A 34 -5.95 13.92 -2.14
N SER A 35 -5.06 12.98 -1.84
CA SER A 35 -4.38 12.90 -0.53
C SER A 35 -3.55 14.17 -0.24
N PHE A 36 -2.82 14.66 -1.25
CA PHE A 36 -2.05 15.89 -1.11
C PHE A 36 -2.95 17.10 -0.76
N PHE A 37 -4.06 17.28 -1.49
CA PHE A 37 -4.98 18.39 -1.21
C PHE A 37 -5.67 18.26 0.14
N SER A 38 -6.00 17.03 0.57
CA SER A 38 -6.54 16.79 1.91
C SER A 38 -5.54 17.17 3.01
N LEU A 39 -4.26 16.80 2.85
CA LEU A 39 -3.20 17.20 3.79
C LEU A 39 -2.94 18.72 3.78
N LEU A 40 -3.04 19.37 2.63
CA LEU A 40 -2.95 20.83 2.55
C LEU A 40 -4.10 21.52 3.30
N LYS A 41 -5.30 20.96 3.24
CA LYS A 41 -6.44 21.44 4.00
C LYS A 41 -6.17 21.33 5.49
N LEU A 42 -5.80 20.16 6.00
CA LEU A 42 -5.44 19.93 7.40
C LEU A 42 -4.32 20.88 7.87
N ARG A 43 -3.31 21.14 7.02
CA ARG A 43 -2.25 22.11 7.34
C ARG A 43 -2.79 23.51 7.53
N ARG A 44 -3.74 23.96 6.71
CA ARG A 44 -4.37 25.29 6.81
C ARG A 44 -5.23 25.42 8.07
N GLU A 45 -5.85 24.32 8.48
CA GLU A 45 -6.71 24.24 9.67
C GLU A 45 -5.89 24.04 10.97
N GLY A 46 -4.57 23.84 10.86
CA GLY A 46 -3.70 23.58 12.02
C GLY A 46 -3.80 22.16 12.56
N GLU A 47 -4.47 21.26 11.86
CA GLU A 47 -4.77 19.88 12.25
C GLU A 47 -3.78 18.85 11.65
N LEU A 48 -2.64 19.32 11.12
CA LEU A 48 -1.64 18.41 10.58
C LEU A 48 -1.03 17.57 11.71
N PRO A 49 -0.89 16.23 11.51
CA PRO A 49 -0.29 15.36 12.53
C PRO A 49 1.11 15.87 12.96
N PRO A 50 1.47 15.80 14.25
CA PRO A 50 2.72 16.38 14.78
C PRO A 50 4.01 15.85 14.13
N HIS A 51 3.98 14.63 13.61
CA HIS A 51 5.11 14.02 12.89
C HIS A 51 5.27 14.49 11.45
N MET A 52 4.32 15.27 10.93
CA MET A 52 4.32 15.80 9.57
C MET A 52 4.72 17.28 9.54
N ASN A 53 5.98 17.56 9.27
CA ASN A 53 6.48 18.93 9.19
C ASN A 53 6.24 19.58 7.81
N ARG A 54 6.06 18.77 6.77
CA ARG A 54 5.94 19.27 5.39
C ARG A 54 4.95 18.45 4.57
N VAL A 55 4.10 19.14 3.83
CA VAL A 55 3.24 18.56 2.80
C VAL A 55 3.81 18.90 1.44
N SER A 56 4.21 17.88 0.69
CA SER A 56 4.79 18.03 -0.65
C SER A 56 3.87 17.43 -1.72
N PRO A 57 3.80 18.02 -2.91
CA PRO A 57 3.00 17.47 -4.00
C PRO A 57 3.54 16.10 -4.44
N PRO A 58 2.69 15.24 -5.01
CA PRO A 58 3.14 13.99 -5.60
C PRO A 58 4.22 14.23 -6.64
N SER A 59 5.32 13.49 -6.53
CA SER A 59 6.42 13.51 -7.49
C SER A 59 6.39 12.26 -8.37
N TYR A 60 7.14 12.27 -9.46
CA TYR A 60 7.33 11.09 -10.28
C TYR A 60 8.02 9.97 -9.50
N TRP A 61 7.64 8.73 -9.79
CA TRP A 61 8.34 7.58 -9.28
C TRP A 61 9.70 7.49 -9.96
N LYS A 62 10.74 7.52 -9.16
CA LYS A 62 12.11 7.29 -9.61
C LYS A 62 12.50 5.87 -9.25
N ASN A 63 13.08 5.13 -10.18
CA ASN A 63 13.58 3.78 -9.93
C ASN A 63 14.62 3.75 -8.79
N GLU A 64 15.42 4.80 -8.71
CA GLU A 64 16.50 5.00 -7.73
C GLU A 64 16.01 5.19 -6.27
N SER A 65 14.73 5.49 -6.06
CA SER A 65 14.19 5.78 -4.70
C SER A 65 13.56 4.57 -4.01
N GLY A 66 13.79 3.35 -4.52
CA GLY A 66 13.23 2.13 -3.94
C GLY A 66 11.70 2.04 -4.01
N ARG A 67 11.05 2.85 -4.83
CA ARG A 67 9.63 2.75 -5.11
C ARG A 67 9.41 1.67 -6.15
N LYS A 68 8.62 0.68 -5.78
CA LYS A 68 8.34 -0.46 -6.64
C LYS A 68 7.45 -0.06 -7.81
N LEU A 69 7.90 -0.39 -9.02
CA LEU A 69 7.00 -0.42 -10.16
C LEU A 69 5.96 -1.52 -9.90
N MET A 70 4.70 -1.22 -10.18
CA MET A 70 3.62 -2.17 -10.00
C MET A 70 2.70 -2.16 -11.21
N LEU A 71 2.26 -3.35 -11.59
CA LEU A 71 1.17 -3.50 -12.54
C LEU A 71 -0.14 -3.40 -11.76
N VAL A 72 -1.00 -2.50 -12.21
CA VAL A 72 -2.30 -2.26 -11.61
C VAL A 72 -3.38 -2.81 -12.52
N VAL A 73 -4.16 -3.78 -12.03
CA VAL A 73 -5.21 -4.46 -12.80
C VAL A 73 -6.57 -4.21 -12.16
N ARG A 74 -7.53 -3.79 -12.98
CA ARG A 74 -8.90 -3.53 -12.50
C ARG A 74 -9.61 -4.85 -12.13
N GLU A 75 -10.55 -4.80 -11.19
CA GLU A 75 -11.25 -5.96 -10.63
C GLU A 75 -11.93 -6.88 -11.66
N ASP A 76 -12.35 -6.36 -12.79
CA ASP A 76 -13.00 -7.12 -13.87
C ASP A 76 -12.01 -7.77 -14.85
N ASN A 77 -10.73 -7.39 -14.79
CA ASN A 77 -9.69 -7.85 -15.71
C ASN A 77 -8.81 -8.98 -15.15
N TYR A 78 -9.14 -9.50 -13.98
CA TYR A 78 -8.47 -10.70 -13.44
C TYR A 78 -9.46 -11.66 -12.81
N VAL A 79 -9.02 -12.90 -12.61
CA VAL A 79 -9.71 -13.94 -11.86
C VAL A 79 -8.69 -14.66 -10.99
N VAL A 80 -9.06 -14.96 -9.76
CA VAL A 80 -8.26 -15.81 -8.87
C VAL A 80 -8.93 -17.18 -8.80
N ASP A 81 -8.29 -18.17 -9.36
CA ASP A 81 -8.69 -19.58 -9.23
C ASP A 81 -7.90 -20.20 -8.07
N GLU A 82 -8.51 -20.21 -6.89
CA GLU A 82 -7.87 -20.75 -5.69
C GLU A 82 -7.73 -22.27 -5.73
N LYS A 83 -8.59 -22.97 -6.49
CA LYS A 83 -8.55 -24.44 -6.60
C LYS A 83 -7.32 -24.91 -7.37
N ASN A 84 -7.03 -24.22 -8.47
CA ASN A 84 -5.90 -24.53 -9.34
C ASN A 84 -4.67 -23.66 -9.06
N HIS A 85 -4.72 -22.79 -8.05
CA HIS A 85 -3.66 -21.84 -7.72
C HIS A 85 -3.24 -20.95 -8.90
N LYS A 86 -4.21 -20.48 -9.70
CA LYS A 86 -3.96 -19.66 -10.88
C LYS A 86 -4.54 -18.25 -10.74
N LEU A 87 -3.72 -17.27 -11.06
CA LEU A 87 -4.13 -15.88 -11.27
C LEU A 87 -4.22 -15.62 -12.78
N ILE A 88 -5.42 -15.40 -13.27
CA ILE A 88 -5.70 -15.21 -14.69
C ILE A 88 -5.83 -13.71 -14.96
N LEU A 89 -4.96 -13.15 -15.80
CA LEU A 89 -4.99 -11.77 -16.26
C LEU A 89 -5.65 -11.72 -17.64
N LYS A 90 -6.95 -11.43 -17.68
CA LYS A 90 -7.79 -11.56 -18.90
C LYS A 90 -7.28 -10.74 -20.08
N TYR A 91 -6.90 -9.47 -19.86
CA TYR A 91 -6.46 -8.62 -20.96
C TYR A 91 -5.15 -9.09 -21.57
N PHE A 92 -4.24 -9.62 -20.75
CA PHE A 92 -2.92 -10.08 -21.19
C PHE A 92 -2.96 -11.53 -21.68
N ASN A 93 -4.10 -12.22 -21.57
CA ASN A 93 -4.23 -13.64 -21.83
C ASN A 93 -3.12 -14.47 -21.14
N MET A 94 -2.87 -14.15 -19.87
CA MET A 94 -1.78 -14.70 -19.07
C MET A 94 -2.33 -15.42 -17.85
N GLU A 95 -1.80 -16.61 -17.59
CA GLU A 95 -2.03 -17.36 -16.37
C GLU A 95 -0.73 -17.41 -15.56
N ILE A 96 -0.82 -17.11 -14.28
CA ILE A 96 0.32 -17.07 -13.36
C ILE A 96 0.02 -18.01 -12.20
N ASP A 97 0.92 -18.97 -11.96
CA ASP A 97 0.81 -19.82 -10.78
C ASP A 97 1.16 -19.02 -9.52
N PHE A 98 0.38 -19.19 -8.45
CA PHE A 98 0.64 -18.53 -7.18
C PHE A 98 0.67 -19.52 -6.01
N THR A 99 1.41 -19.14 -4.97
CA THR A 99 1.41 -19.83 -3.68
C THR A 99 0.63 -18.99 -2.66
N GLY A 100 -0.04 -19.68 -1.73
CA GLY A 100 -0.85 -19.01 -0.71
C GLY A 100 -2.34 -19.14 -0.98
N ARG A 101 -3.11 -18.28 -0.30
CA ARG A 101 -4.59 -18.27 -0.39
C ARG A 101 -5.13 -16.89 -0.08
N LEU A 102 -6.32 -16.56 -0.56
CA LEU A 102 -7.05 -15.40 -0.09
C LEU A 102 -7.49 -15.62 1.36
N ARG A 103 -7.09 -14.73 2.24
CA ARG A 103 -7.43 -14.84 3.68
C ARG A 103 -8.92 -14.61 3.94
N TRP A 104 -9.58 -13.85 3.08
CA TRP A 104 -10.93 -13.40 3.23
C TRP A 104 -11.75 -13.59 1.95
N LEU A 105 -12.99 -14.00 2.11
CA LEU A 105 -13.98 -14.01 1.04
C LEU A 105 -14.73 -12.67 1.08
N GLY A 106 -14.92 -12.06 -0.08
CA GLY A 106 -15.60 -10.78 -0.21
C GLY A 106 -15.38 -10.17 -1.59
N LYS A 107 -15.89 -8.94 -1.77
CA LYS A 107 -15.68 -8.23 -3.02
C LYS A 107 -14.19 -7.87 -3.15
N GLN A 108 -13.58 -8.39 -4.20
CA GLN A 108 -12.20 -8.09 -4.56
C GLN A 108 -12.12 -6.70 -5.19
N GLY A 109 -11.05 -5.98 -4.90
CA GLY A 109 -10.77 -4.68 -5.49
C GLY A 109 -9.66 -4.74 -6.52
N ARG A 110 -8.96 -3.65 -6.70
CA ARG A 110 -7.88 -3.49 -7.67
C ARG A 110 -6.67 -4.32 -7.29
N LEU A 111 -6.27 -5.26 -8.15
CA LEU A 111 -5.06 -6.05 -7.99
C LEU A 111 -3.81 -5.20 -8.27
N GLU A 112 -2.80 -5.36 -7.44
CA GLU A 112 -1.47 -4.75 -7.61
C GLU A 112 -0.41 -5.85 -7.61
N ILE A 113 0.31 -6.00 -8.74
CA ILE A 113 1.41 -6.96 -8.89
C ILE A 113 2.72 -6.20 -8.84
N TYR A 114 3.64 -6.63 -7.99
CA TYR A 114 4.95 -6.02 -7.82
C TYR A 114 6.02 -7.04 -7.43
N TYR A 115 7.25 -6.72 -7.77
CA TYR A 115 8.41 -7.51 -7.35
C TYR A 115 8.95 -7.02 -6.00
N ASP A 116 9.22 -7.92 -5.08
CA ASP A 116 9.87 -7.63 -3.81
C ASP A 116 11.34 -8.06 -3.87
N GLU A 117 12.24 -7.09 -4.05
CA GLU A 117 13.69 -7.32 -4.14
C GLU A 117 14.27 -7.96 -2.87
N VAL A 118 13.72 -7.67 -1.70
CA VAL A 118 14.21 -8.22 -0.43
C VAL A 118 13.94 -9.71 -0.32
N ARG A 119 12.75 -10.12 -0.80
CA ARG A 119 12.32 -11.53 -0.79
C ARG A 119 12.63 -12.26 -2.08
N ASN A 120 13.12 -11.54 -3.08
CA ASN A 120 13.38 -12.05 -4.43
C ASN A 120 12.15 -12.77 -5.01
N ALA A 121 10.98 -12.16 -4.87
CA ALA A 121 9.71 -12.78 -5.24
C ALA A 121 8.68 -11.78 -5.76
N TRP A 122 7.81 -12.24 -6.64
CA TRP A 122 6.65 -11.49 -7.09
C TRP A 122 5.50 -11.64 -6.10
N TYR A 123 4.78 -10.55 -5.89
CA TYR A 123 3.60 -10.49 -5.04
C TYR A 123 2.41 -9.94 -5.80
N ALA A 124 1.25 -10.55 -5.58
CA ALA A 124 -0.05 -10.05 -6.01
C ALA A 124 -0.86 -9.64 -4.78
N SER A 125 -1.11 -8.35 -4.64
CA SER A 125 -1.91 -7.79 -3.54
C SER A 125 -3.33 -7.54 -4.02
N ILE A 126 -4.30 -8.21 -3.40
CA ILE A 126 -5.72 -8.08 -3.71
C ILE A 126 -6.43 -7.55 -2.46
N PRO A 127 -6.90 -6.30 -2.45
CA PRO A 127 -7.75 -5.82 -1.38
C PRO A 127 -9.11 -6.51 -1.46
N VAL A 128 -9.58 -7.04 -0.34
CA VAL A 128 -10.89 -7.66 -0.22
C VAL A 128 -11.75 -6.87 0.75
N GLU A 129 -12.94 -6.47 0.34
CA GLU A 129 -13.88 -5.77 1.20
C GLU A 129 -14.55 -6.77 2.14
N VAL A 130 -14.30 -6.63 3.44
CA VAL A 130 -14.83 -7.49 4.50
C VAL A 130 -15.49 -6.65 5.60
N GLY A 131 -16.39 -7.25 6.35
CA GLY A 131 -17.04 -6.57 7.48
C GLY A 131 -17.97 -5.43 7.07
N VAL A 132 -18.49 -5.46 5.85
CA VAL A 132 -19.41 -4.44 5.34
C VAL A 132 -20.62 -5.10 4.69
N GLU A 133 -21.79 -4.78 5.22
CA GLU A 133 -23.06 -5.07 4.58
C GLU A 133 -23.51 -3.82 3.80
N LYS A 134 -23.93 -4.04 2.55
CA LYS A 134 -24.43 -2.97 1.68
C LYS A 134 -25.90 -3.18 1.39
N THR A 135 -26.71 -2.18 1.65
CA THR A 135 -28.06 -2.15 1.10
C THR A 135 -28.01 -1.92 -0.41
N LYS A 136 -28.96 -2.52 -1.12
CA LYS A 136 -28.98 -2.39 -2.59
C LYS A 136 -29.12 -0.93 -3.00
N THR A 137 -28.35 -0.54 -4.01
CA THR A 137 -28.51 0.76 -4.67
C THR A 137 -29.86 0.81 -5.35
N GLY A 138 -30.71 1.75 -4.97
CA GLY A 138 -32.01 1.97 -5.59
C GLY A 138 -31.94 3.07 -6.65
N ARG A 139 -32.86 3.04 -7.60
CA ARG A 139 -33.08 4.13 -8.55
C ARG A 139 -34.46 4.73 -8.26
N ARG A 140 -34.46 5.94 -7.76
CA ARG A 140 -35.70 6.69 -7.54
C ARG A 140 -35.76 7.80 -8.59
N SER A 141 -36.67 7.65 -9.58
CA SER A 141 -36.79 8.59 -10.69
C SER A 141 -35.46 8.79 -11.47
N LYS A 142 -34.98 10.03 -11.62
CA LYS A 142 -33.71 10.37 -12.29
C LYS A 142 -32.48 10.30 -11.35
N HIS A 143 -32.67 10.03 -10.06
CA HIS A 143 -31.59 10.02 -9.08
C HIS A 143 -31.20 8.60 -8.65
N VAL A 144 -29.90 8.35 -8.64
CA VAL A 144 -29.32 7.10 -8.08
C VAL A 144 -29.19 7.30 -6.58
N VAL A 145 -29.96 6.54 -5.78
CA VAL A 145 -29.82 6.50 -4.33
C VAL A 145 -28.74 5.45 -4.01
N ARG A 146 -27.62 5.91 -3.47
CA ARG A 146 -26.58 4.99 -2.99
C ARG A 146 -27.07 4.25 -1.76
N GLY A 147 -26.89 2.93 -1.76
CA GLY A 147 -27.17 2.11 -0.59
C GLY A 147 -26.26 2.47 0.58
N GLU A 148 -26.80 2.33 1.78
CA GLU A 148 -26.02 2.52 3.02
C GLU A 148 -25.00 1.40 3.21
N ARG A 149 -23.90 1.72 3.88
CA ARG A 149 -22.89 0.77 4.32
C ARG A 149 -22.98 0.61 5.83
N LYS A 150 -23.18 -0.62 6.27
CA LYS A 150 -23.16 -0.95 7.71
C LYS A 150 -21.96 -1.85 7.98
N SER A 151 -21.24 -1.55 9.04
CA SER A 151 -20.19 -2.45 9.55
C SER A 151 -20.83 -3.68 10.17
N ILE A 152 -20.35 -4.86 9.81
CA ILE A 152 -20.75 -6.13 10.41
C ILE A 152 -19.54 -6.84 10.99
N GLN A 153 -19.76 -7.62 12.02
CA GLN A 153 -18.71 -8.44 12.62
C GLN A 153 -18.29 -9.55 11.66
N VAL A 154 -17.01 -9.57 11.28
CA VAL A 154 -16.46 -10.52 10.31
C VAL A 154 -16.25 -11.90 10.90
N LYS A 155 -15.85 -11.94 12.17
CA LYS A 155 -15.64 -13.18 12.94
C LYS A 155 -16.08 -12.97 14.38
N SER A 156 -16.72 -13.98 14.94
CA SER A 156 -16.96 -14.01 16.37
C SER A 156 -15.66 -14.18 17.13
N PRO A 157 -15.50 -13.55 18.31
CA PRO A 157 -14.37 -13.82 19.18
C PRO A 157 -14.25 -15.32 19.47
N LYS A 158 -13.04 -15.83 19.51
CA LYS A 158 -12.78 -17.25 19.83
C LYS A 158 -12.72 -17.53 21.34
N GLY A 159 -12.67 -16.48 22.14
CA GLY A 159 -12.57 -16.54 23.58
C GLY A 159 -13.27 -15.37 24.23
N SER A 160 -13.34 -15.37 25.56
CA SER A 160 -13.95 -14.33 26.37
C SER A 160 -12.98 -13.26 26.85
N LYS A 161 -11.67 -13.49 26.77
CA LYS A 161 -10.66 -12.54 27.22
C LYS A 161 -10.53 -11.36 26.28
N MET A 162 -10.47 -10.16 26.85
CA MET A 162 -10.21 -8.92 26.14
C MET A 162 -8.80 -8.40 26.43
N ALA A 163 -8.11 -7.89 25.42
CA ALA A 163 -6.81 -7.27 25.56
C ALA A 163 -6.82 -5.88 24.93
N SER A 164 -6.27 -4.90 25.64
CA SER A 164 -5.96 -3.58 25.12
C SER A 164 -4.47 -3.52 24.78
N ILE A 165 -4.13 -3.01 23.59
CA ILE A 165 -2.75 -2.94 23.10
C ILE A 165 -2.47 -1.49 22.72
N ASP A 166 -1.50 -0.88 23.40
CA ASP A 166 -0.92 0.41 23.02
C ASP A 166 0.41 0.20 22.32
N LEU A 167 0.57 0.82 21.13
CA LEU A 167 1.78 0.73 20.32
C LEU A 167 2.58 2.03 20.41
N GLY A 168 3.85 1.92 20.76
CA GLY A 168 4.72 3.07 20.94
C GLY A 168 6.12 2.88 20.35
N ILE A 169 6.92 3.94 20.39
CA ILE A 169 8.28 3.93 19.83
C ILE A 169 9.29 3.38 20.87
N ASN A 170 9.16 3.72 22.13
CA ASN A 170 10.07 3.31 23.19
C ASN A 170 9.72 1.94 23.75
N VAL A 171 8.44 1.72 23.95
CA VAL A 171 7.85 0.40 24.21
C VAL A 171 7.07 0.04 22.96
N LEU A 172 7.50 -1.02 22.28
CA LEU A 172 6.90 -1.43 21.00
C LEU A 172 5.41 -1.77 21.16
N ALA A 173 5.08 -2.46 22.25
CA ALA A 173 3.71 -2.73 22.62
C ALA A 173 3.56 -2.86 24.15
N SER A 174 2.57 -2.18 24.70
CA SER A 174 2.05 -2.37 26.04
C SER A 174 0.72 -3.10 25.94
N VAL A 175 0.59 -4.26 26.56
CA VAL A 175 -0.62 -5.08 26.48
C VAL A 175 -1.19 -5.24 27.89
N VAL A 176 -2.48 -4.98 28.03
CA VAL A 176 -3.24 -5.24 29.29
C VAL A 176 -4.39 -6.16 28.95
N ILE A 177 -4.53 -7.24 29.71
CA ILE A 177 -5.57 -8.23 29.55
C ILE A 177 -6.56 -8.08 30.75
N ASP A 178 -7.82 -8.36 30.53
CA ASP A 178 -8.90 -8.24 31.53
C ASP A 178 -8.75 -9.14 32.75
N ASP A 179 -7.87 -10.14 32.69
CA ASP A 179 -7.49 -10.97 33.82
C ASP A 179 -6.40 -10.34 34.73
N GLY A 180 -6.02 -9.08 34.46
CA GLY A 180 -4.96 -8.38 35.20
C GLY A 180 -3.55 -8.63 34.70
N THR A 181 -3.37 -9.49 33.70
CA THR A 181 -2.05 -9.72 33.09
C THR A 181 -1.63 -8.51 32.26
N TRP A 182 -0.39 -8.09 32.41
CA TRP A 182 0.20 -7.06 31.57
C TRP A 182 1.52 -7.49 30.99
N LEU A 183 1.82 -7.08 29.75
CA LEU A 183 3.02 -7.42 29.02
C LEU A 183 3.63 -6.16 28.38
N LEU A 184 4.93 -6.01 28.49
CA LEU A 184 5.68 -4.92 27.87
C LEU A 184 6.70 -5.48 26.87
N TYR A 185 6.55 -5.12 25.62
CA TYR A 185 7.48 -5.48 24.56
C TYR A 185 8.41 -4.30 24.28
N LYS A 186 9.65 -4.38 24.76
CA LYS A 186 10.66 -3.35 24.51
C LYS A 186 11.22 -3.45 23.10
N GLY A 187 11.15 -2.36 22.34
CA GLY A 187 11.66 -2.28 20.97
C GLY A 187 13.05 -1.68 20.84
N VAL A 188 13.87 -1.70 21.91
CA VAL A 188 15.16 -1.00 21.97
C VAL A 188 16.09 -1.40 20.84
N ARG A 189 16.32 -2.70 20.62
CA ARG A 189 17.22 -3.21 19.58
C ARG A 189 16.75 -2.83 18.18
N ALA A 190 15.48 -3.02 17.87
CA ALA A 190 14.94 -2.66 16.56
C ALA A 190 15.07 -1.15 16.28
N LYS A 191 14.96 -0.32 17.32
CA LYS A 191 15.14 1.13 17.24
C LYS A 191 16.61 1.50 17.01
N GLU A 192 17.54 0.87 17.73
CA GLU A 192 18.97 1.09 17.57
C GLU A 192 19.44 0.71 16.16
N ASP A 193 19.06 -0.48 15.68
CA ASP A 193 19.35 -0.95 14.33
C ASP A 193 18.76 -0.02 13.26
N TYR A 194 17.55 0.47 13.48
CA TYR A 194 16.94 1.44 12.57
C TYR A 194 17.74 2.73 12.46
N PHE A 195 18.10 3.35 13.58
CA PHE A 195 18.84 4.60 13.59
C PHE A 195 20.26 4.43 13.08
N TYR A 196 20.92 3.31 13.40
CA TYR A 196 22.22 2.99 12.86
C TYR A 196 22.20 2.92 11.34
N LEU A 197 21.29 2.14 10.76
CA LEU A 197 21.14 2.03 9.30
C LEU A 197 20.72 3.36 8.66
N GLN A 198 19.88 4.13 9.33
CA GLN A 198 19.47 5.46 8.84
C GLN A 198 20.68 6.41 8.74
N ASN A 199 21.55 6.42 9.73
CA ASN A 199 22.78 7.22 9.74
C ASN A 199 23.72 6.74 8.62
N LYS A 200 23.94 5.44 8.48
CA LYS A 200 24.77 4.88 7.42
C LYS A 200 24.26 5.19 6.02
N ILE A 201 22.96 5.10 5.82
CA ILE A 201 22.33 5.52 4.54
C ILE A 201 22.54 7.01 4.30
N GLY A 202 22.43 7.86 5.32
CA GLY A 202 22.67 9.30 5.22
C GLY A 202 24.12 9.62 4.83
N GLU A 203 25.10 8.92 5.43
CA GLU A 203 26.52 9.06 5.09
C GLU A 203 26.76 8.70 3.61
N VAL A 204 26.30 7.53 3.16
CA VAL A 204 26.46 7.09 1.75
C VAL A 204 25.74 8.02 0.77
N GLN A 205 24.54 8.51 1.12
CA GLN A 205 23.83 9.50 0.30
C GLN A 205 24.61 10.80 0.17
N SER A 206 25.23 11.27 1.25
CA SER A 206 26.08 12.49 1.23
C SER A 206 27.29 12.29 0.33
N LEU A 207 27.93 11.13 0.37
CA LEU A 207 29.06 10.79 -0.51
C LEU A 207 28.62 10.67 -1.96
N SER A 208 27.56 9.94 -2.27
CA SER A 208 27.06 9.73 -3.64
C SER A 208 26.56 11.01 -4.30
N SER A 209 26.13 12.01 -3.52
CA SER A 209 25.78 13.34 -4.05
C SER A 209 27.00 14.13 -4.56
N LYS A 210 28.20 13.79 -4.08
CA LYS A 210 29.47 14.46 -4.43
C LYS A 210 30.28 13.70 -5.49
N MET A 211 30.07 12.39 -5.62
CA MET A 211 30.78 11.51 -6.54
C MET A 211 29.79 10.73 -7.43
N LYS A 212 30.10 10.58 -8.70
CA LYS A 212 29.32 9.77 -9.67
C LYS A 212 29.86 8.34 -9.76
N ASN A 213 30.09 7.69 -8.61
CA ASN A 213 30.71 6.36 -8.60
C ASN A 213 29.67 5.25 -8.43
N ILE A 214 29.74 4.20 -9.23
CA ILE A 214 28.82 3.06 -9.25
C ILE A 214 28.86 2.29 -7.93
N GLU A 215 30.02 2.11 -7.31
CA GLU A 215 30.20 1.36 -6.06
C GLU A 215 29.46 1.99 -4.85
N GLU A 216 29.40 3.33 -4.80
CA GLU A 216 28.65 4.03 -3.76
C GLU A 216 27.13 3.88 -3.91
N TYR A 217 26.67 3.75 -5.15
CA TYR A 217 25.27 3.46 -5.48
C TYR A 217 24.87 2.06 -5.02
N GLU A 218 25.72 1.07 -5.20
CA GLU A 218 25.49 -0.30 -4.75
C GLU A 218 25.44 -0.36 -3.22
N ALA A 219 26.38 0.28 -2.52
CA ALA A 219 26.38 0.36 -1.06
C ALA A 219 25.11 1.02 -0.49
N TYR A 220 24.63 2.10 -1.10
CA TYR A 220 23.36 2.74 -0.75
C TYR A 220 22.16 1.80 -0.95
N TYR A 221 22.16 1.05 -2.02
CA TYR A 221 21.10 0.09 -2.35
C TYR A 221 21.06 -1.06 -1.35
N GLU A 222 22.21 -1.61 -0.99
CA GLU A 222 22.36 -2.69 -0.01
C GLU A 222 21.89 -2.25 1.38
N LEU A 223 22.31 -1.10 1.88
CA LEU A 223 21.88 -0.56 3.17
C LEU A 223 20.37 -0.31 3.23
N ASN A 224 19.77 0.22 2.16
CA ASN A 224 18.32 0.38 2.07
C ASN A 224 17.58 -0.95 2.04
N ARG A 225 18.16 -1.97 1.42
CA ARG A 225 17.63 -3.33 1.37
C ARG A 225 17.65 -3.95 2.77
N GLU A 226 18.75 -3.82 3.48
CA GLU A 226 18.90 -4.33 4.86
C GLU A 226 17.94 -3.64 5.83
N LYS A 227 17.84 -2.31 5.78
CA LYS A 227 16.83 -1.57 6.53
C LYS A 227 15.43 -2.09 6.30
N ARG A 228 15.06 -2.37 5.03
CA ARG A 228 13.73 -2.92 4.70
C ARG A 228 13.54 -4.35 5.25
N ARG A 229 14.61 -5.14 5.38
CA ARG A 229 14.53 -6.49 5.99
C ARG A 229 14.19 -6.44 7.48
N LEU A 230 14.69 -5.45 8.22
CA LEU A 230 14.42 -5.30 9.64
C LEU A 230 12.94 -4.98 9.95
N PHE A 231 12.19 -4.41 8.99
CA PHE A 231 10.80 -4.01 9.17
C PHE A 231 9.79 -4.97 8.52
N LYS A 232 10.22 -6.11 8.05
CA LYS A 232 9.39 -7.19 7.50
C LYS A 232 9.35 -8.41 8.40
#